data_a53742303c5a0c5f5bacd401b3a08f9f
#
_entry.id   a53742303c5a0c5f5bacd401b3a08f9f
#
_cell.length_a   1.000
_cell.length_b   1.000
_cell.length_c   1.000
_cell.angle_alpha   90.00
_cell.angle_beta   90.00
_cell.angle_gamma   90.00
#
_symmetry.space_group_name_H-M   'P 1'
#
loop_
_entity.id
_entity.type
_entity.pdbx_description
1 polymer ?
#
loop_
_entity_poly.entity_id
_entity_poly.type
_entity_poly.pdbx_seq_one_letter_code
_entity_poly.pdbx_strand_id
1 'polypeptide(L)'
;MKWFFKMMLPALVLASCSKEGGSPVEVSPVSTKENVEVVAHDVIELGRKLENPYSVTNVGKALAALYPTRGEVSVPVTDYYVRFLPKDTVQFNLLSDLGVEMLDHPMDCEILRDGDYYHDPSVPEGEITWQYAVVPPDFVFPEGIRHEILDECFVPDDNVATRTLGDLDLDALERKAFEITDNADFLEPETRAKARPSGRITIVDDKLRSKKTVGVAGVKMVANVFVKIATTYTDENGNYEFSRKFSAKPRYRICFKNRVGFSIGLNLILIPASISAIGKGSSTGIDLTIDKNSDATLFRRCVVNNAAYDYFKKCQATGVTVPPKNLRFWILNILRPSSTLMMHHGALLDNKLVSKYIGKYAS
;
A
#
# COMPACT_ATOMS: atom_id res chain seq x y z
N MET A 1 30.51 27.09 41.79
CA MET A 1 31.76 26.80 41.06
C MET A 1 31.35 26.05 39.80
N LYS A 2 31.37 26.75 38.64
CA LYS A 2 30.88 26.29 37.34
C LYS A 2 32.04 25.56 36.63
N TRP A 3 31.79 24.34 36.13
CA TRP A 3 32.70 23.69 35.19
C TRP A 3 31.94 23.35 33.92
N PHE A 4 32.32 24.07 32.85
CA PHE A 4 31.98 23.82 31.47
C PHE A 4 32.90 22.74 30.90
N PHE A 5 32.38 21.65 30.41
CA PHE A 5 33.12 20.72 29.55
C PHE A 5 32.74 20.99 28.09
N LYS A 6 33.66 21.64 27.37
CA LYS A 6 33.64 21.71 25.92
C LYS A 6 34.23 20.41 25.37
N MET A 7 33.45 19.64 24.69
CA MET A 7 33.93 18.48 23.93
C MET A 7 34.18 18.91 22.48
N MET A 8 35.45 19.08 22.13
CA MET A 8 35.94 19.27 20.76
C MET A 8 35.96 17.94 20.03
N LEU A 9 35.25 17.82 18.90
CA LEU A 9 35.42 16.74 17.95
C LEU A 9 36.57 17.09 17.00
N PRO A 10 37.55 16.21 16.76
CA PRO A 10 38.56 16.45 15.74
C PRO A 10 37.98 16.08 14.35
N ALA A 11 38.02 17.05 13.45
CA ALA A 11 37.78 16.83 12.04
C ALA A 11 39.02 16.13 11.41
N LEU A 12 38.85 14.93 10.90
CA LEU A 12 39.86 14.25 10.10
C LEU A 12 39.78 14.80 8.66
N VAL A 13 40.74 15.64 8.31
CA VAL A 13 40.93 16.08 6.91
C VAL A 13 41.91 15.11 6.24
N LEU A 14 41.45 14.33 5.30
CA LEU A 14 42.30 13.58 4.37
C LEU A 14 42.63 14.50 3.20
N ALA A 15 43.83 15.06 3.19
CA ALA A 15 44.38 15.77 2.05
C ALA A 15 44.93 14.78 1.04
N SER A 16 44.35 14.73 -0.15
CA SER A 16 44.98 14.14 -1.33
C SER A 16 45.61 15.21 -2.16
N CYS A 17 46.93 15.18 -2.27
CA CYS A 17 47.70 16.04 -3.16
C CYS A 17 47.61 15.56 -4.62
N SER A 18 47.18 16.43 -5.55
CA SER A 18 47.69 16.44 -6.91
C SER A 18 47.92 17.92 -7.32
N LYS A 19 49.15 18.17 -7.73
CA LYS A 19 49.58 19.48 -8.31
C LYS A 19 49.09 19.56 -9.74
N GLU A 20 48.51 20.71 -10.10
CA GLU A 20 48.84 21.43 -11.32
C GLU A 20 48.21 22.83 -11.30
N GLY A 21 48.95 23.79 -11.79
CA GLY A 21 48.70 25.21 -11.55
C GLY A 21 47.60 25.81 -12.44
N GLY A 22 46.93 26.79 -11.87
CA GLY A 22 45.97 27.67 -12.52
C GLY A 22 45.60 28.83 -11.58
N SER A 23 45.66 30.03 -12.10
CA SER A 23 45.45 31.30 -11.41
C SER A 23 44.18 31.39 -10.59
N PRO A 24 44.14 32.23 -9.54
CA PRO A 24 42.98 32.33 -8.67
C PRO A 24 41.84 33.08 -9.37
N VAL A 25 40.72 32.39 -9.56
CA VAL A 25 39.43 32.99 -9.90
C VAL A 25 38.76 33.36 -8.57
N GLU A 26 38.50 34.64 -8.40
CA GLU A 26 37.65 35.17 -7.32
C GLU A 26 36.26 34.55 -7.42
N VAL A 27 35.92 33.66 -6.48
CA VAL A 27 34.58 33.12 -6.33
C VAL A 27 33.82 33.92 -5.32
N SER A 28 32.95 34.79 -5.77
CA SER A 28 31.92 35.44 -4.94
C SER A 28 31.05 34.38 -4.28
N PRO A 29 30.65 34.56 -3.00
CA PRO A 29 29.78 33.61 -2.35
C PRO A 29 28.35 33.70 -2.91
N VAL A 30 28.00 32.79 -3.78
CA VAL A 30 26.60 32.60 -4.18
C VAL A 30 25.89 31.91 -3.04
N SER A 31 25.19 32.72 -2.25
CA SER A 31 24.19 32.25 -1.30
C SER A 31 22.97 31.78 -2.06
N THR A 32 22.97 30.55 -2.49
CA THR A 32 21.76 29.84 -2.90
C THR A 32 21.26 29.04 -1.70
N LYS A 33 20.29 29.59 -0.99
CA LYS A 33 19.35 28.80 -0.23
C LYS A 33 18.57 27.99 -1.27
N GLU A 34 19.04 26.79 -1.58
CA GLU A 34 18.21 25.80 -2.24
C GLU A 34 17.02 25.53 -1.31
N ASN A 35 15.83 25.97 -1.73
CA ASN A 35 14.59 25.47 -1.18
C ASN A 35 14.61 23.96 -1.41
N VAL A 36 14.88 23.20 -0.36
CA VAL A 36 14.62 21.77 -0.36
C VAL A 36 13.10 21.65 -0.41
N GLU A 37 12.55 21.45 -1.59
CA GLU A 37 11.19 20.96 -1.75
C GLU A 37 11.14 19.64 -1.01
N VAL A 38 10.59 19.66 0.19
CA VAL A 38 10.15 18.48 0.89
C VAL A 38 9.08 17.90 -0.03
N VAL A 39 9.37 16.79 -0.70
CA VAL A 39 8.38 16.03 -1.45
C VAL A 39 7.39 15.57 -0.40
N ALA A 40 6.31 16.32 -0.25
CA ALA A 40 5.19 15.93 0.58
C ALA A 40 4.76 14.55 0.07
N HIS A 41 4.71 13.56 0.95
CA HIS A 41 4.07 12.30 0.63
C HIS A 41 2.66 12.67 0.18
N ASP A 42 2.28 12.26 -1.03
CA ASP A 42 0.97 12.60 -1.57
C ASP A 42 -0.07 12.03 -0.63
N VAL A 43 -0.80 12.92 0.04
CA VAL A 43 -1.88 12.56 0.95
C VAL A 43 -3.11 12.25 0.10
N ILE A 44 -3.77 11.16 0.43
CA ILE A 44 -5.05 10.81 -0.18
C ILE A 44 -6.08 11.89 0.21
N GLU A 45 -6.77 12.44 -0.78
CA GLU A 45 -7.87 13.37 -0.57
C GLU A 45 -9.19 12.66 -0.83
N LEU A 46 -10.01 12.57 0.21
CA LEU A 46 -11.30 11.92 0.16
C LEU A 46 -12.40 12.93 -0.18
N GLY A 47 -13.34 12.49 -0.99
CA GLY A 47 -14.58 13.18 -1.29
C GLY A 47 -15.74 12.71 -0.40
N ARG A 48 -16.92 12.70 -0.98
CA ARG A 48 -18.15 12.28 -0.29
C ARG A 48 -18.11 10.78 0.06
N LYS A 49 -18.82 10.42 1.13
CA LYS A 49 -19.14 9.02 1.41
C LYS A 49 -20.12 8.52 0.34
N LEU A 50 -19.85 7.32 -0.17
CA LEU A 50 -20.67 6.63 -1.15
C LEU A 50 -21.51 5.57 -0.46
N GLU A 51 -22.67 5.26 -1.04
CA GLU A 51 -23.49 4.14 -0.55
C GLU A 51 -22.84 2.82 -0.97
N ASN A 52 -22.61 1.91 0.00
CA ASN A 52 -21.91 0.65 -0.25
C ASN A 52 -22.81 -0.33 -1.04
N PRO A 53 -22.48 -0.68 -2.30
CA PRO A 53 -23.30 -1.59 -3.10
C PRO A 53 -23.30 -3.02 -2.57
N TYR A 54 -22.33 -3.38 -1.75
CA TYR A 54 -22.19 -4.71 -1.16
C TYR A 54 -22.87 -4.82 0.22
N SER A 55 -23.49 -3.77 0.76
CA SER A 55 -24.23 -3.91 2.02
C SER A 55 -25.39 -4.91 1.84
N VAL A 56 -25.63 -5.74 2.84
CA VAL A 56 -26.73 -6.72 2.84
C VAL A 56 -28.06 -6.04 2.48
N THR A 57 -28.26 -4.83 2.99
CA THR A 57 -29.46 -4.04 2.70
C THR A 57 -29.57 -3.69 1.22
N ASN A 58 -28.51 -3.24 0.57
CA ASN A 58 -28.54 -2.81 -0.83
C ASN A 58 -28.59 -4.02 -1.78
N VAL A 59 -27.87 -5.08 -1.43
CA VAL A 59 -28.00 -6.37 -2.16
C VAL A 59 -29.41 -6.92 -2.04
N GLY A 60 -30.07 -6.81 -0.89
CA GLY A 60 -31.48 -7.18 -0.71
C GLY A 60 -32.42 -6.39 -1.59
N LYS A 61 -32.23 -5.05 -1.67
CA LYS A 61 -33.02 -4.19 -2.60
C LYS A 61 -32.79 -4.60 -4.07
N ALA A 62 -31.53 -4.87 -4.45
CA ALA A 62 -31.19 -5.32 -5.79
C ALA A 62 -31.84 -6.66 -6.13
N LEU A 63 -31.82 -7.59 -5.19
CA LEU A 63 -32.47 -8.90 -5.32
C LEU A 63 -33.97 -8.77 -5.53
N ALA A 64 -34.65 -7.96 -4.72
CA ALA A 64 -36.08 -7.70 -4.85
C ALA A 64 -36.42 -7.03 -6.20
N ALA A 65 -35.57 -6.14 -6.69
CA ALA A 65 -35.76 -5.48 -7.98
C ALA A 65 -35.59 -6.44 -9.17
N LEU A 66 -34.64 -7.38 -9.11
CA LEU A 66 -34.40 -8.36 -10.18
C LEU A 66 -35.42 -9.51 -10.17
N TYR A 67 -35.89 -9.92 -8.98
CA TYR A 67 -36.74 -11.09 -8.81
C TYR A 67 -38.01 -10.76 -8.00
N PRO A 68 -38.89 -9.88 -8.50
CA PRO A 68 -40.06 -9.36 -7.74
C PRO A 68 -41.11 -10.43 -7.39
N THR A 69 -41.10 -11.55 -8.08
CA THR A 69 -42.02 -12.67 -7.82
C THR A 69 -41.47 -13.71 -6.83
N ARG A 70 -40.20 -13.60 -6.47
CA ARG A 70 -39.56 -14.48 -5.50
C ARG A 70 -39.87 -13.90 -4.11
N GLY A 71 -40.46 -14.69 -3.23
CA GLY A 71 -40.71 -14.25 -1.84
C GLY A 71 -39.45 -13.70 -1.15
N GLU A 72 -39.59 -13.19 0.05
CA GLU A 72 -38.43 -12.65 0.81
C GLU A 72 -37.30 -13.68 0.85
N VAL A 73 -36.18 -13.33 0.20
CA VAL A 73 -34.94 -14.10 0.23
C VAL A 73 -33.97 -13.35 1.15
N SER A 74 -33.60 -13.98 2.24
CA SER A 74 -32.58 -13.40 3.13
C SER A 74 -31.22 -13.43 2.45
N VAL A 75 -30.58 -12.27 2.33
CA VAL A 75 -29.19 -12.15 1.87
C VAL A 75 -28.26 -12.49 3.05
N PRO A 76 -27.39 -13.50 2.90
CA PRO A 76 -26.47 -13.85 3.97
C PRO A 76 -25.36 -12.80 4.14
N VAL A 77 -24.87 -12.63 5.36
CA VAL A 77 -23.63 -11.89 5.60
C VAL A 77 -22.45 -12.79 5.24
N THR A 78 -21.62 -12.35 4.30
CA THR A 78 -20.38 -13.04 3.92
C THR A 78 -19.15 -12.38 4.51
N ASP A 79 -19.23 -11.09 4.80
CA ASP A 79 -18.13 -10.29 5.29
C ASP A 79 -18.64 -9.14 6.17
N TYR A 80 -17.80 -8.70 7.13
CA TYR A 80 -17.97 -7.45 7.85
C TYR A 80 -17.02 -6.40 7.30
N TYR A 81 -17.52 -5.23 6.97
CA TYR A 81 -16.71 -4.04 6.78
C TYR A 81 -16.45 -3.42 8.14
N VAL A 82 -15.18 -3.34 8.52
CA VAL A 82 -14.76 -2.93 9.86
C VAL A 82 -13.66 -1.88 9.82
N ARG A 83 -13.48 -1.16 10.93
CA ARG A 83 -12.28 -0.38 11.16
C ARG A 83 -11.68 -0.70 12.52
N PHE A 84 -10.36 -0.66 12.60
CA PHE A 84 -9.56 -0.89 13.79
C PHE A 84 -8.76 0.37 14.12
N LEU A 85 -8.56 0.65 15.40
CA LEU A 85 -7.68 1.71 15.89
C LEU A 85 -6.57 1.09 16.76
N PRO A 86 -5.48 0.58 16.15
CA PRO A 86 -4.35 0.06 16.90
C PRO A 86 -3.64 1.20 17.66
N LYS A 87 -3.27 0.97 18.91
CA LYS A 87 -2.56 1.95 19.76
C LYS A 87 -1.07 2.05 19.43
N ASP A 88 -0.50 0.96 18.90
CA ASP A 88 0.94 0.83 18.65
C ASP A 88 1.22 -0.18 17.54
N THR A 89 2.49 -0.31 17.18
CA THR A 89 2.94 -1.26 16.16
C THR A 89 2.71 -2.72 16.52
N VAL A 90 2.65 -3.06 17.81
CA VAL A 90 2.42 -4.44 18.24
C VAL A 90 1.00 -4.85 17.88
N GLN A 91 0.02 -4.01 18.20
CA GLN A 91 -1.37 -4.23 17.84
C GLN A 91 -1.59 -4.21 16.33
N PHE A 92 -0.94 -3.28 15.62
CA PHE A 92 -1.00 -3.24 14.16
C PHE A 92 -0.45 -4.52 13.53
N ASN A 93 0.72 -4.98 13.98
CA ASN A 93 1.34 -6.20 13.47
C ASN A 93 0.49 -7.44 13.80
N LEU A 94 -0.14 -7.48 14.98
CA LEU A 94 -1.05 -8.57 15.34
C LEU A 94 -2.20 -8.70 14.33
N LEU A 95 -2.84 -7.59 13.92
CA LEU A 95 -3.87 -7.61 12.88
C LEU A 95 -3.30 -8.14 11.54
N SER A 96 -2.11 -7.68 11.16
CA SER A 96 -1.44 -8.15 9.95
C SER A 96 -1.09 -9.65 10.01
N ASP A 97 -0.68 -10.15 11.16
CA ASP A 97 -0.33 -11.57 11.38
C ASP A 97 -1.58 -12.47 11.39
N LEU A 98 -2.73 -11.92 11.79
CA LEU A 98 -4.06 -12.55 11.65
C LEU A 98 -4.57 -12.55 10.21
N GLY A 99 -3.81 -12.00 9.26
CA GLY A 99 -4.18 -11.97 7.84
C GLY A 99 -5.13 -10.84 7.47
N VAL A 100 -5.37 -9.87 8.36
CA VAL A 100 -6.23 -8.72 8.07
C VAL A 100 -5.55 -7.81 7.05
N GLU A 101 -6.20 -7.62 5.92
CA GLU A 101 -5.76 -6.64 4.91
C GLU A 101 -6.31 -5.27 5.26
N MET A 102 -5.42 -4.38 5.64
CA MET A 102 -5.76 -3.06 6.17
C MET A 102 -5.48 -1.95 5.15
N LEU A 103 -6.43 -1.02 5.03
CA LEU A 103 -6.27 0.26 4.33
C LEU A 103 -6.40 1.39 5.36
N ASP A 104 -5.63 2.45 5.19
CA ASP A 104 -5.62 3.61 6.09
C ASP A 104 -6.78 4.59 5.85
N HIS A 105 -7.62 4.32 4.85
CA HIS A 105 -8.75 5.15 4.47
C HIS A 105 -10.03 4.34 4.25
N PRO A 106 -11.21 4.95 4.39
CA PRO A 106 -12.49 4.32 4.11
C PRO A 106 -12.57 3.79 2.67
N MET A 107 -13.18 2.61 2.51
CA MET A 107 -13.37 1.98 1.20
C MET A 107 -14.64 2.44 0.49
N ASP A 108 -15.52 3.11 1.20
CA ASP A 108 -16.82 3.65 0.79
C ASP A 108 -16.81 5.18 0.65
N CYS A 109 -15.64 5.75 0.38
CA CYS A 109 -15.50 7.16 0.05
C CYS A 109 -14.95 7.35 -1.36
N GLU A 110 -15.40 8.44 -1.99
CA GLU A 110 -14.77 8.92 -3.21
C GLU A 110 -13.31 9.30 -2.94
N ILE A 111 -12.39 8.97 -3.84
CA ILE A 111 -11.02 9.44 -3.78
C ILE A 111 -10.85 10.51 -4.85
N LEU A 112 -10.75 11.77 -4.41
CA LEU A 112 -10.57 12.93 -5.29
C LEU A 112 -9.13 13.02 -5.79
N ARG A 113 -8.17 12.68 -4.93
CA ARG A 113 -6.76 12.61 -5.28
C ARG A 113 -6.13 11.36 -4.68
N ASP A 114 -5.46 10.58 -5.51
CA ASP A 114 -4.68 9.44 -5.06
C ASP A 114 -3.43 9.89 -4.29
N GLY A 115 -3.02 9.09 -3.34
CA GLY A 115 -1.83 9.31 -2.53
C GLY A 115 -1.34 8.03 -1.89
N ASP A 116 -0.21 8.13 -1.21
CA ASP A 116 0.44 7.01 -0.54
C ASP A 116 -0.08 6.79 0.90
N TYR A 117 -0.79 7.76 1.46
CA TYR A 117 -1.18 7.79 2.87
C TYR A 117 -2.43 8.63 3.12
N TYR A 118 -3.22 8.19 4.09
CA TYR A 118 -4.34 8.95 4.65
C TYR A 118 -4.25 8.96 6.17
N HIS A 119 -4.52 10.10 6.78
CA HIS A 119 -4.68 10.23 8.22
C HIS A 119 -6.07 10.78 8.54
N ASP A 120 -6.83 10.04 9.33
CA ASP A 120 -8.17 10.46 9.77
C ASP A 120 -8.03 11.70 10.67
N PRO A 121 -8.69 12.82 10.34
CA PRO A 121 -8.59 14.04 11.14
C PRO A 121 -9.09 13.91 12.59
N SER A 122 -9.86 12.86 12.89
CA SER A 122 -10.33 12.57 14.25
C SER A 122 -9.26 11.90 15.14
N VAL A 123 -8.14 11.47 14.55
CA VAL A 123 -7.03 10.81 15.25
C VAL A 123 -5.90 11.84 15.43
N PRO A 124 -5.33 12.00 16.64
CA PRO A 124 -4.23 12.92 16.87
C PRO A 124 -3.02 12.64 15.97
N GLU A 125 -2.33 13.70 15.53
CA GLU A 125 -1.07 13.57 14.80
C GLU A 125 -0.06 12.74 15.61
N GLY A 126 0.61 11.82 14.94
CA GLY A 126 1.60 10.94 15.57
C GLY A 126 1.02 9.64 16.13
N GLU A 127 -0.29 9.45 16.07
CA GLU A 127 -0.95 8.19 16.38
C GLU A 127 -1.29 7.42 15.10
N ILE A 128 -1.55 6.11 15.24
CA ILE A 128 -2.00 5.29 14.10
C ILE A 128 -3.40 5.71 13.72
N THR A 129 -3.60 6.05 12.45
CA THR A 129 -4.94 6.33 11.92
C THR A 129 -5.82 5.08 11.91
N TRP A 130 -7.13 5.27 11.78
CA TRP A 130 -8.06 4.15 11.58
C TRP A 130 -7.62 3.27 10.41
N GLN A 131 -7.67 1.96 10.64
CA GLN A 131 -7.36 0.93 9.65
C GLN A 131 -8.64 0.25 9.23
N TYR A 132 -9.01 0.38 7.97
CA TYR A 132 -10.23 -0.18 7.39
C TYR A 132 -9.94 -1.53 6.79
N ALA A 133 -10.80 -2.50 7.05
CA ALA A 133 -10.61 -3.87 6.62
C ALA A 133 -11.94 -4.57 6.32
N VAL A 134 -11.84 -5.72 5.68
CA VAL A 134 -12.95 -6.63 5.46
C VAL A 134 -12.58 -7.96 6.07
N VAL A 135 -13.43 -8.47 6.97
CA VAL A 135 -13.18 -9.72 7.69
C VAL A 135 -14.38 -10.65 7.58
N PRO A 136 -14.19 -11.99 7.63
CA PRO A 136 -15.30 -12.93 7.59
C PRO A 136 -16.15 -12.85 8.88
N PRO A 137 -17.40 -13.33 8.85
CA PRO A 137 -18.31 -13.23 10.01
C PRO A 137 -17.85 -13.98 11.25
N ASP A 138 -17.02 -15.00 11.08
CA ASP A 138 -16.43 -15.79 12.17
C ASP A 138 -15.09 -15.24 12.67
N PHE A 139 -14.69 -14.04 12.21
CA PHE A 139 -13.44 -13.39 12.65
C PHE A 139 -13.49 -13.09 14.15
N VAL A 140 -12.49 -13.59 14.87
CA VAL A 140 -12.33 -13.32 16.29
C VAL A 140 -11.58 -12.00 16.48
N PHE A 141 -12.29 -10.98 16.94
CA PHE A 141 -11.71 -9.67 17.20
C PHE A 141 -10.70 -9.74 18.34
N PRO A 142 -9.43 -9.29 18.11
CA PRO A 142 -8.42 -9.32 19.18
C PRO A 142 -8.80 -8.42 20.37
N GLU A 143 -8.64 -8.95 21.59
CA GLU A 143 -8.85 -8.17 22.79
C GLU A 143 -7.91 -6.96 22.86
N GLY A 144 -8.42 -5.84 23.36
CA GLY A 144 -7.65 -4.61 23.57
C GLY A 144 -7.37 -3.78 22.31
N ILE A 145 -7.79 -4.20 21.13
CA ILE A 145 -7.80 -3.39 19.92
C ILE A 145 -9.20 -2.81 19.71
N ARG A 146 -9.28 -1.47 19.72
CA ARG A 146 -10.55 -0.79 19.42
C ARG A 146 -10.95 -1.07 17.99
N HIS A 147 -12.19 -1.49 17.79
CA HIS A 147 -12.76 -1.76 16.48
C HIS A 147 -14.22 -1.32 16.40
N GLU A 148 -14.71 -1.13 15.20
CA GLU A 148 -16.11 -0.80 14.91
C GLU A 148 -16.52 -1.54 13.64
N ILE A 149 -17.67 -2.23 13.68
CA ILE A 149 -18.29 -2.79 12.48
C ILE A 149 -19.07 -1.66 11.82
N LEU A 150 -18.71 -1.36 10.58
CA LEU A 150 -19.28 -0.27 9.80
C LEU A 150 -20.47 -0.72 8.94
N ASP A 151 -20.42 -1.97 8.43
CA ASP A 151 -21.47 -2.53 7.59
C ASP A 151 -21.41 -4.06 7.57
N GLU A 152 -22.57 -4.70 7.37
CA GLU A 152 -22.71 -6.11 7.07
C GLU A 152 -22.81 -6.28 5.55
N CYS A 153 -21.93 -7.08 4.98
CA CYS A 153 -21.75 -7.15 3.54
C CYS A 153 -22.01 -8.56 2.98
N PHE A 154 -22.54 -8.56 1.78
CA PHE A 154 -22.55 -9.72 0.90
C PHE A 154 -21.61 -9.43 -0.27
N VAL A 155 -20.43 -10.06 -0.26
CA VAL A 155 -19.45 -9.94 -1.34
C VAL A 155 -19.49 -11.19 -2.18
N PRO A 156 -20.09 -11.15 -3.39
CA PRO A 156 -20.21 -12.34 -4.24
C PRO A 156 -18.83 -12.84 -4.64
N ASP A 157 -18.61 -14.14 -4.41
CA ASP A 157 -17.41 -14.86 -4.84
C ASP A 157 -17.84 -16.20 -5.44
N ASP A 158 -17.15 -16.67 -6.47
CA ASP A 158 -17.45 -17.92 -7.21
C ASP A 158 -17.63 -19.13 -6.26
N ASN A 159 -16.99 -19.14 -5.09
CA ASN A 159 -16.99 -20.26 -4.15
C ASN A 159 -18.10 -20.21 -3.08
N VAL A 160 -18.58 -19.03 -2.70
CA VAL A 160 -19.52 -18.83 -1.58
C VAL A 160 -20.95 -18.70 -2.07
N ALA A 161 -21.12 -18.08 -3.19
CA ALA A 161 -22.41 -17.65 -3.69
C ALA A 161 -23.30 -18.79 -4.22
N THR A 162 -22.71 -19.81 -4.82
CA THR A 162 -23.44 -21.00 -5.34
C THR A 162 -24.09 -21.85 -4.24
N ARG A 163 -23.62 -21.76 -3.00
CA ARG A 163 -24.18 -22.55 -1.89
C ARG A 163 -25.41 -21.91 -1.25
N THR A 164 -25.51 -20.58 -1.28
CA THR A 164 -26.48 -19.86 -0.44
C THR A 164 -27.64 -19.26 -1.23
N LEU A 165 -27.41 -18.77 -2.43
CA LEU A 165 -28.43 -18.12 -3.26
C LEU A 165 -28.88 -18.96 -4.46
N GLY A 166 -28.37 -20.19 -4.63
CA GLY A 166 -28.78 -21.14 -5.67
C GLY A 166 -28.45 -20.62 -7.07
N ASP A 167 -29.41 -20.75 -8.00
CA ASP A 167 -29.25 -20.43 -9.43
C ASP A 167 -29.40 -18.93 -9.75
N LEU A 168 -29.17 -18.04 -8.78
CA LEU A 168 -29.24 -16.60 -9.04
C LEU A 168 -28.03 -16.11 -9.84
N ASP A 169 -28.32 -15.23 -10.81
CA ASP A 169 -27.26 -14.50 -11.52
C ASP A 169 -26.62 -13.44 -10.62
N LEU A 170 -25.48 -13.81 -10.05
CA LEU A 170 -24.75 -12.96 -9.12
C LEU A 170 -24.10 -11.75 -9.80
N ASP A 171 -23.80 -11.85 -11.09
CA ASP A 171 -23.25 -10.73 -11.85
C ASP A 171 -24.34 -9.68 -12.09
N ALA A 172 -25.55 -10.13 -12.46
CA ALA A 172 -26.72 -9.25 -12.56
C ALA A 172 -27.06 -8.62 -11.20
N LEU A 173 -26.97 -9.40 -10.11
CA LEU A 173 -27.22 -8.91 -8.76
C LEU A 173 -26.20 -7.84 -8.33
N GLU A 174 -24.90 -8.10 -8.55
CA GLU A 174 -23.84 -7.14 -8.26
C GLU A 174 -24.03 -5.84 -9.06
N ARG A 175 -24.27 -5.93 -10.38
CA ARG A 175 -24.55 -4.79 -11.24
C ARG A 175 -25.76 -3.98 -10.77
N LYS A 176 -26.85 -4.67 -10.43
CA LYS A 176 -28.06 -4.01 -9.92
C LYS A 176 -27.81 -3.30 -8.60
N ALA A 177 -27.02 -3.86 -7.71
CA ALA A 177 -26.63 -3.21 -6.46
C ALA A 177 -25.84 -1.91 -6.72
N PHE A 178 -24.92 -1.89 -7.69
CA PHE A 178 -24.20 -0.67 -8.09
C PHE A 178 -25.15 0.38 -8.70
N GLU A 179 -26.13 -0.02 -9.50
CA GLU A 179 -27.10 0.90 -10.09
C GLU A 179 -27.97 1.59 -9.04
N ILE A 180 -28.55 0.82 -8.10
CA ILE A 180 -29.45 1.39 -7.08
C ILE A 180 -28.75 2.23 -6.02
N THR A 181 -27.42 2.10 -5.90
CA THR A 181 -26.59 2.91 -5.00
C THR A 181 -25.93 4.10 -5.71
N ASP A 182 -26.35 4.40 -6.96
CA ASP A 182 -25.79 5.50 -7.77
C ASP A 182 -24.27 5.37 -8.02
N ASN A 183 -23.80 4.13 -8.18
CA ASN A 183 -22.40 3.80 -8.42
C ASN A 183 -22.16 3.08 -9.76
N ALA A 184 -23.08 3.21 -10.72
CA ALA A 184 -23.01 2.52 -12.01
C ALA A 184 -21.76 2.90 -12.84
N ASP A 185 -21.17 4.08 -12.60
CA ASP A 185 -19.94 4.55 -13.25
C ASP A 185 -18.69 3.74 -12.90
N PHE A 186 -18.74 2.96 -11.82
CA PHE A 186 -17.70 2.00 -11.48
C PHE A 186 -17.74 0.73 -12.34
N LEU A 187 -18.89 0.38 -12.90
CA LEU A 187 -19.06 -0.87 -13.63
C LEU A 187 -18.26 -0.88 -14.95
N GLU A 188 -17.77 -2.06 -15.30
CA GLU A 188 -17.31 -2.32 -16.67
C GLU A 188 -18.51 -2.52 -17.59
N PRO A 189 -18.39 -2.23 -18.92
CA PRO A 189 -19.44 -2.52 -19.87
C PRO A 189 -19.89 -4.00 -19.81
N GLU A 190 -21.17 -4.25 -19.95
CA GLU A 190 -21.74 -5.63 -19.92
C GLU A 190 -21.14 -6.57 -20.94
N THR A 191 -20.68 -6.03 -22.07
CA THR A 191 -20.03 -6.82 -23.13
C THR A 191 -18.69 -7.41 -22.72
N ARG A 192 -18.13 -6.98 -21.59
CA ARG A 192 -16.86 -7.48 -21.09
C ARG A 192 -17.10 -8.63 -20.11
N ALA A 193 -16.63 -9.82 -20.46
CA ALA A 193 -16.67 -10.96 -19.56
C ALA A 193 -15.90 -10.68 -18.26
N LYS A 194 -16.48 -11.05 -17.13
CA LYS A 194 -15.85 -10.98 -15.81
C LYS A 194 -14.59 -11.84 -15.78
N ALA A 195 -13.46 -11.23 -15.52
CA ALA A 195 -12.16 -11.90 -15.50
C ALA A 195 -11.45 -11.72 -14.15
N ARG A 196 -10.50 -12.59 -13.88
CA ARG A 196 -9.53 -12.37 -12.80
C ARG A 196 -8.51 -11.36 -13.29
N PRO A 197 -8.33 -10.23 -12.57
CA PRO A 197 -7.36 -9.24 -12.99
C PRO A 197 -5.96 -9.85 -12.99
N SER A 198 -5.25 -9.69 -14.08
CA SER A 198 -3.86 -10.14 -14.24
C SER A 198 -3.06 -9.10 -15.01
N GLY A 199 -1.74 -9.18 -14.93
CA GLY A 199 -0.88 -8.25 -15.64
C GLY A 199 0.56 -8.34 -15.21
N ARG A 200 1.32 -7.32 -15.54
CA ARG A 200 2.76 -7.29 -15.29
C ARG A 200 3.23 -5.93 -14.80
N ILE A 201 4.01 -5.94 -13.72
CA ILE A 201 4.66 -4.75 -13.16
C ILE A 201 6.14 -4.81 -13.47
N THR A 202 6.66 -3.79 -14.14
CA THR A 202 8.07 -3.72 -14.58
C THR A 202 8.68 -2.35 -14.29
N ILE A 203 10.00 -2.30 -14.22
CA ILE A 203 10.80 -1.08 -14.22
C ILE A 203 11.69 -1.01 -15.46
N VAL A 204 12.00 0.21 -15.91
CA VAL A 204 13.01 0.43 -16.94
C VAL A 204 14.39 0.48 -16.28
N ASP A 205 15.22 -0.54 -16.47
CA ASP A 205 16.61 -0.51 -16.02
C ASP A 205 17.49 0.18 -17.04
N ASP A 206 17.87 1.42 -16.75
CA ASP A 206 18.70 2.27 -17.61
C ASP A 206 20.21 2.02 -17.44
N LYS A 207 20.62 1.24 -16.44
CA LYS A 207 22.02 0.89 -16.18
C LYS A 207 22.49 -0.31 -16.99
N LEU A 208 21.56 -1.13 -17.46
CA LEU A 208 21.88 -2.17 -18.42
C LEU A 208 22.12 -1.54 -19.80
N ARG A 209 23.19 -1.94 -20.50
CA ARG A 209 23.58 -1.42 -21.84
C ARG A 209 22.47 -1.39 -22.90
N SER A 210 21.44 -2.21 -22.72
CA SER A 210 20.17 -2.10 -23.44
C SER A 210 19.12 -1.78 -22.39
N LYS A 211 18.43 -0.64 -22.49
CA LYS A 211 17.26 -0.32 -21.67
C LYS A 211 16.30 -1.52 -21.69
N LYS A 212 16.35 -2.36 -20.66
CA LYS A 212 15.50 -3.53 -20.54
C LYS A 212 14.47 -3.26 -19.47
N THR A 213 13.25 -3.71 -19.73
CA THR A 213 12.24 -3.79 -18.68
C THR A 213 12.52 -5.03 -17.83
N VAL A 214 12.58 -4.84 -16.51
CA VAL A 214 12.79 -5.88 -15.51
C VAL A 214 11.54 -5.98 -14.64
N GLY A 215 11.08 -7.19 -14.36
CA GLY A 215 9.93 -7.42 -13.47
C GLY A 215 10.17 -6.88 -12.07
N VAL A 216 9.12 -6.39 -11.41
CA VAL A 216 9.15 -6.08 -9.98
C VAL A 216 8.78 -7.34 -9.22
N ALA A 217 9.78 -7.99 -8.61
CA ALA A 217 9.67 -9.35 -8.09
C ALA A 217 9.10 -9.42 -6.66
N GLY A 218 8.14 -10.32 -6.46
CA GLY A 218 7.63 -10.69 -5.14
C GLY A 218 6.89 -9.60 -4.37
N VAL A 219 6.52 -8.50 -5.02
CA VAL A 219 5.81 -7.38 -4.39
C VAL A 219 4.31 -7.70 -4.28
N LYS A 220 3.67 -7.22 -3.21
CA LYS A 220 2.24 -7.41 -2.99
C LYS A 220 1.43 -6.44 -3.83
N MET A 221 0.46 -6.97 -4.56
CA MET A 221 -0.56 -6.23 -5.28
C MET A 221 -1.88 -6.27 -4.51
N VAL A 222 -2.56 -5.14 -4.44
CA VAL A 222 -3.89 -5.00 -3.84
C VAL A 222 -4.83 -4.41 -4.88
N ALA A 223 -6.00 -5.01 -5.03
CA ALA A 223 -7.08 -4.48 -5.85
C ALA A 223 -8.36 -4.43 -5.03
N ASN A 224 -9.10 -3.32 -5.08
CA ASN A 224 -10.39 -3.23 -4.42
C ASN A 224 -11.41 -2.38 -5.18
N VAL A 225 -12.67 -2.76 -5.02
CA VAL A 225 -13.85 -1.94 -5.35
C VAL A 225 -14.72 -1.94 -4.11
N PHE A 226 -14.90 -0.80 -3.48
CA PHE A 226 -15.51 -0.75 -2.15
C PHE A 226 -14.88 -1.82 -1.23
N VAL A 227 -15.70 -2.63 -0.56
CA VAL A 227 -15.28 -3.69 0.36
C VAL A 227 -14.83 -4.99 -0.32
N LYS A 228 -14.97 -5.11 -1.64
CA LYS A 228 -14.47 -6.26 -2.39
C LYS A 228 -12.98 -6.10 -2.63
N ILE A 229 -12.17 -6.74 -1.78
CA ILE A 229 -10.70 -6.71 -1.81
C ILE A 229 -10.16 -8.02 -2.36
N ALA A 230 -9.06 -7.93 -3.12
CA ALA A 230 -8.21 -9.04 -3.50
C ALA A 230 -6.74 -8.68 -3.37
N THR A 231 -5.92 -9.64 -2.99
CA THR A 231 -4.46 -9.48 -2.89
C THR A 231 -3.75 -10.61 -3.60
N THR A 232 -2.57 -10.32 -4.13
CA THR A 232 -1.68 -11.30 -4.73
C THR A 232 -0.24 -10.82 -4.64
N TYR A 233 0.71 -11.63 -5.10
CA TYR A 233 2.11 -11.23 -5.21
C TYR A 233 2.58 -11.41 -6.65
N THR A 234 3.46 -10.52 -7.10
CA THR A 234 4.12 -10.70 -8.38
C THR A 234 5.09 -11.89 -8.34
N ASP A 235 5.29 -12.54 -9.48
CA ASP A 235 6.35 -13.52 -9.68
C ASP A 235 7.72 -12.83 -9.90
N GLU A 236 8.75 -13.60 -10.23
CA GLU A 236 10.11 -13.10 -10.50
C GLU A 236 10.17 -12.22 -11.75
N ASN A 237 9.23 -12.37 -12.67
CA ASN A 237 9.11 -11.59 -13.90
C ASN A 237 8.17 -10.39 -13.77
N GLY A 238 7.59 -10.18 -12.57
CA GLY A 238 6.63 -9.12 -12.30
C GLY A 238 5.20 -9.45 -12.70
N ASN A 239 4.89 -10.66 -13.16
CA ASN A 239 3.52 -11.05 -13.50
C ASN A 239 2.70 -11.30 -12.22
N TYR A 240 1.42 -10.98 -12.28
CA TYR A 240 0.47 -11.24 -11.21
C TYR A 240 -0.89 -11.68 -11.75
N GLU A 241 -1.64 -12.40 -10.93
CA GLU A 241 -3.04 -12.74 -11.15
C GLU A 241 -3.76 -12.74 -9.80
N PHE A 242 -4.93 -12.11 -9.74
CA PHE A 242 -5.79 -12.15 -8.56
C PHE A 242 -6.71 -13.36 -8.59
N SER A 243 -7.09 -13.86 -7.42
CA SER A 243 -8.03 -14.99 -7.29
C SER A 243 -9.48 -14.58 -7.50
N ARG A 244 -9.84 -13.32 -7.22
CA ARG A 244 -11.21 -12.79 -7.34
C ARG A 244 -11.45 -12.14 -8.69
N LYS A 245 -12.68 -12.26 -9.19
CA LYS A 245 -13.18 -11.54 -10.37
C LYS A 245 -13.88 -10.26 -9.96
N PHE A 246 -13.82 -9.26 -10.81
CA PHE A 246 -14.46 -7.96 -10.61
C PHE A 246 -15.40 -7.63 -11.77
N SER A 247 -16.61 -7.16 -11.47
CA SER A 247 -17.56 -6.60 -12.44
C SER A 247 -17.37 -5.11 -12.64
N ALA A 248 -16.67 -4.46 -11.72
CA ALA A 248 -16.38 -3.05 -11.70
C ALA A 248 -14.87 -2.80 -11.79
N LYS A 249 -14.49 -1.58 -12.13
CA LYS A 249 -13.09 -1.15 -12.27
C LYS A 249 -12.42 -1.03 -10.90
N PRO A 250 -11.50 -1.95 -10.53
CA PRO A 250 -10.86 -1.88 -9.23
C PRO A 250 -9.79 -0.78 -9.19
N ARG A 251 -9.53 -0.30 -7.99
CA ARG A 251 -8.38 0.52 -7.69
C ARG A 251 -7.20 -0.38 -7.33
N TYR A 252 -6.09 -0.19 -8.05
CA TYR A 252 -4.88 -0.97 -7.86
C TYR A 252 -3.87 -0.22 -7.00
N ARG A 253 -3.14 -0.97 -6.17
CA ARG A 253 -2.04 -0.47 -5.34
C ARG A 253 -0.91 -1.48 -5.30
N ILE A 254 0.32 -0.98 -5.18
CA ILE A 254 1.51 -1.78 -4.86
C ILE A 254 1.80 -1.57 -3.37
N CYS A 255 1.75 -2.65 -2.60
CA CYS A 255 2.19 -2.65 -1.21
C CYS A 255 3.59 -3.28 -1.14
N PHE A 256 4.57 -2.51 -0.66
CA PHE A 256 5.97 -2.94 -0.61
C PHE A 256 6.26 -3.91 0.55
N LYS A 257 5.36 -4.86 0.77
CA LYS A 257 5.54 -6.04 1.62
C LYS A 257 5.85 -7.21 0.70
N ASN A 258 7.10 -7.66 0.71
CA ASN A 258 7.55 -8.71 -0.21
C ASN A 258 7.25 -10.10 0.33
N ARG A 259 6.94 -11.04 -0.56
CA ARG A 259 6.63 -12.44 -0.21
C ARG A 259 7.77 -13.19 0.48
N VAL A 260 9.02 -12.74 0.33
CA VAL A 260 10.17 -13.36 1.01
C VAL A 260 10.42 -12.85 2.42
N GLY A 261 9.58 -11.91 2.91
CA GLY A 261 9.54 -11.53 4.32
C GLY A 261 10.17 -10.18 4.67
N PHE A 262 10.53 -9.34 3.71
CA PHE A 262 10.95 -7.96 3.96
C PHE A 262 9.88 -6.94 3.52
N SER A 263 10.04 -5.72 3.97
CA SER A 263 9.22 -4.59 3.53
C SER A 263 10.07 -3.35 3.24
N ILE A 264 9.52 -2.44 2.43
CA ILE A 264 10.12 -1.15 2.14
C ILE A 264 9.17 -0.07 2.60
N GLY A 265 9.68 0.90 3.33
CA GLY A 265 8.90 2.05 3.76
C GLY A 265 9.58 2.78 4.89
N LEU A 266 9.40 4.10 4.90
CA LEU A 266 9.74 4.91 6.03
C LEU A 266 8.59 4.82 7.02
N ASN A 267 8.77 4.05 8.06
CA ASN A 267 7.75 3.95 9.09
C ASN A 267 8.05 4.95 10.20
N LEU A 268 7.67 6.19 9.98
CA LEU A 268 7.73 7.19 11.02
C LEU A 268 6.61 7.04 12.04
N ILE A 269 5.48 6.54 11.59
CA ILE A 269 4.28 6.43 12.39
C ILE A 269 3.49 5.19 11.97
N LEU A 270 4.15 3.99 11.86
CA LEU A 270 3.37 2.77 11.97
C LEU A 270 2.77 2.17 10.68
N ILE A 271 3.17 2.62 9.50
CA ILE A 271 2.82 1.89 8.27
C ILE A 271 3.88 0.80 8.05
N PRO A 272 3.51 -0.49 8.05
CA PRO A 272 4.50 -1.59 7.98
C PRO A 272 5.20 -1.68 6.63
N ALA A 273 4.60 -1.13 5.59
CA ALA A 273 5.18 -1.05 4.25
C ALA A 273 4.61 0.16 3.51
N SER A 274 5.41 0.79 2.66
CA SER A 274 4.90 1.84 1.77
C SER A 274 3.88 1.24 0.80
N ILE A 275 2.81 1.98 0.59
CA ILE A 275 1.80 1.69 -0.42
C ILE A 275 1.96 2.75 -1.51
N SER A 276 1.90 2.34 -2.76
CA SER A 276 1.85 3.26 -3.90
C SER A 276 0.56 3.05 -4.66
N ALA A 277 -0.25 4.10 -4.73
CA ALA A 277 -1.46 4.08 -5.52
C ALA A 277 -1.11 4.01 -7.01
N ILE A 278 -1.82 3.18 -7.76
CA ILE A 278 -1.76 3.16 -9.24
C ILE A 278 -3.02 3.82 -9.80
N GLY A 279 -4.12 3.75 -9.08
CA GLY A 279 -5.41 4.31 -9.47
C GLY A 279 -6.41 3.27 -9.99
N LYS A 280 -7.53 3.75 -10.52
CA LYS A 280 -8.55 2.88 -11.14
C LYS A 280 -8.01 2.27 -12.43
N GLY A 281 -8.24 0.98 -12.62
CA GLY A 281 -7.85 0.24 -13.82
C GLY A 281 -8.93 -0.72 -14.28
N SER A 282 -8.66 -1.43 -15.38
CA SER A 282 -9.58 -2.43 -15.92
C SER A 282 -9.81 -3.58 -14.95
N SER A 283 -11.02 -4.13 -14.94
CA SER A 283 -11.35 -5.36 -14.20
C SER A 283 -10.59 -6.60 -14.70
N THR A 284 -9.95 -6.51 -15.87
CA THR A 284 -9.10 -7.58 -16.41
C THR A 284 -7.63 -7.48 -15.96
N GLY A 285 -7.24 -6.38 -15.31
CA GLY A 285 -5.89 -6.14 -14.85
C GLY A 285 -5.21 -4.95 -15.52
N ILE A 286 -3.97 -4.69 -15.13
CA ILE A 286 -3.15 -3.60 -15.65
C ILE A 286 -1.72 -4.07 -15.90
N ASP A 287 -1.12 -3.58 -16.96
CA ASP A 287 0.32 -3.63 -17.19
C ASP A 287 0.92 -2.26 -16.84
N LEU A 288 1.96 -2.25 -16.01
CA LEU A 288 2.62 -1.02 -15.59
C LEU A 288 4.12 -1.12 -15.81
N THR A 289 4.67 -0.16 -16.57
CA THR A 289 6.11 0.02 -16.70
C THR A 289 6.51 1.32 -16.03
N ILE A 290 7.29 1.20 -14.95
CA ILE A 290 7.70 2.31 -14.11
C ILE A 290 9.05 2.84 -14.61
N ASP A 291 9.09 4.12 -14.99
CA ASP A 291 10.29 4.83 -15.39
C ASP A 291 10.68 5.85 -14.31
N LYS A 292 11.98 6.05 -14.14
CA LYS A 292 12.54 7.01 -13.18
C LYS A 292 12.03 8.44 -13.37
N ASN A 293 11.73 8.81 -14.62
CA ASN A 293 11.28 10.17 -14.96
C ASN A 293 9.78 10.35 -14.79
N SER A 294 9.00 9.25 -14.81
CA SER A 294 7.54 9.31 -14.59
C SER A 294 7.18 9.29 -13.11
N ASP A 295 7.85 8.44 -12.33
CA ASP A 295 7.68 8.35 -10.86
C ASP A 295 8.99 7.90 -10.22
N ALA A 296 9.77 8.89 -9.78
CA ALA A 296 11.07 8.63 -9.18
C ALA A 296 10.96 7.93 -7.81
N THR A 297 9.88 8.12 -7.07
CA THR A 297 9.66 7.51 -5.76
C THR A 297 9.29 6.05 -5.90
N LEU A 298 8.30 5.74 -6.71
CA LEU A 298 7.89 4.37 -7.02
C LEU A 298 9.04 3.59 -7.68
N PHE A 299 9.75 4.21 -8.62
CA PHE A 299 10.93 3.59 -9.26
C PHE A 299 11.99 3.19 -8.23
N ARG A 300 12.36 4.08 -7.29
CA ARG A 300 13.34 3.76 -6.23
C ARG A 300 12.87 2.63 -5.33
N ARG A 301 11.59 2.62 -4.93
CA ARG A 301 10.99 1.53 -4.15
C ARG A 301 11.12 0.19 -4.89
N CYS A 302 10.81 0.17 -6.17
CA CYS A 302 10.92 -1.04 -7.01
C CYS A 302 12.37 -1.51 -7.18
N VAL A 303 13.33 -0.60 -7.38
CA VAL A 303 14.75 -0.94 -7.48
C VAL A 303 15.27 -1.57 -6.18
N VAL A 304 14.95 -0.98 -5.02
CA VAL A 304 15.35 -1.51 -3.72
C VAL A 304 14.66 -2.86 -3.46
N ASN A 305 13.38 -2.99 -3.84
CA ASN A 305 12.65 -4.26 -3.75
C ASN A 305 13.36 -5.38 -4.52
N ASN A 306 13.71 -5.13 -5.79
CA ASN A 306 14.38 -6.14 -6.62
C ASN A 306 15.75 -6.49 -6.08
N ALA A 307 16.55 -5.51 -5.65
CA ALA A 307 17.88 -5.75 -5.07
C ALA A 307 17.79 -6.60 -3.78
N ALA A 308 16.81 -6.29 -2.91
CA ALA A 308 16.59 -7.09 -1.71
C ALA A 308 16.10 -8.50 -2.04
N TYR A 309 15.15 -8.64 -2.97
CA TYR A 309 14.64 -9.92 -3.42
C TYR A 309 15.76 -10.81 -3.96
N ASP A 310 16.61 -10.28 -4.86
CA ASP A 310 17.75 -10.97 -5.43
C ASP A 310 18.74 -11.41 -4.35
N TYR A 311 18.98 -10.56 -3.35
CA TYR A 311 19.85 -10.90 -2.24
C TYR A 311 19.30 -12.09 -1.42
N PHE A 312 18.02 -12.06 -1.08
CA PHE A 312 17.36 -13.18 -0.37
C PHE A 312 17.44 -14.48 -1.18
N LYS A 313 17.17 -14.41 -2.49
CA LYS A 313 17.24 -15.57 -3.38
C LYS A 313 18.66 -16.12 -3.49
N LYS A 314 19.67 -15.27 -3.57
CA LYS A 314 21.09 -15.68 -3.59
C LYS A 314 21.49 -16.36 -2.29
N CYS A 315 21.09 -15.83 -1.13
CA CYS A 315 21.35 -16.48 0.16
C CYS A 315 20.76 -17.89 0.18
N GLN A 316 19.52 -18.07 -0.25
CA GLN A 316 18.88 -19.39 -0.34
C GLN A 316 19.63 -20.34 -1.29
N ALA A 317 20.04 -19.85 -2.45
CA ALA A 317 20.73 -20.67 -3.46
C ALA A 317 22.15 -21.09 -3.05
N THR A 318 22.84 -20.28 -2.26
CA THR A 318 24.23 -20.52 -1.84
C THR A 318 24.35 -21.11 -0.44
N GLY A 319 23.24 -21.36 0.27
CA GLY A 319 23.25 -21.86 1.65
C GLY A 319 23.76 -20.86 2.70
N VAL A 320 23.88 -19.57 2.32
CA VAL A 320 24.18 -18.50 3.27
C VAL A 320 22.92 -18.20 4.09
N THR A 321 23.09 -17.85 5.35
CA THR A 321 21.99 -17.50 6.24
C THR A 321 21.14 -16.38 5.61
N VAL A 322 19.86 -16.65 5.42
CA VAL A 322 18.90 -15.68 4.90
C VAL A 322 18.71 -14.56 5.94
N PRO A 323 18.58 -13.29 5.53
CA PRO A 323 18.27 -12.21 6.45
C PRO A 323 17.01 -12.50 7.29
N PRO A 324 16.91 -11.92 8.49
CA PRO A 324 15.77 -12.17 9.37
C PRO A 324 14.45 -11.77 8.71
N LYS A 325 13.39 -12.50 9.02
CA LYS A 325 12.03 -12.10 8.61
C LYS A 325 11.68 -10.72 9.22
N ASN A 326 10.83 -9.99 8.54
CA ASN A 326 10.42 -8.64 8.92
C ASN A 326 11.53 -7.57 8.84
N LEU A 327 12.58 -7.84 8.07
CA LEU A 327 13.56 -6.82 7.73
C LEU A 327 12.89 -5.66 6.99
N ARG A 328 13.22 -4.42 7.37
CA ARG A 328 12.67 -3.23 6.75
C ARG A 328 13.75 -2.37 6.14
N PHE A 329 13.52 -1.94 4.90
CA PHE A 329 14.39 -1.01 4.19
C PHE A 329 13.76 0.38 4.20
N TRP A 330 14.50 1.37 4.68
CA TRP A 330 14.10 2.77 4.63
C TRP A 330 14.82 3.48 3.50
N ILE A 331 14.08 4.15 2.65
CA ILE A 331 14.62 4.95 1.56
C ILE A 331 14.50 6.41 1.95
N LEU A 332 15.63 7.06 2.21
CA LEU A 332 15.70 8.46 2.60
C LEU A 332 16.19 9.30 1.42
N ASN A 333 15.39 10.27 0.99
CA ASN A 333 15.74 11.20 -0.08
C ASN A 333 16.61 12.38 0.40
N ILE A 334 16.65 12.61 1.71
CA ILE A 334 17.26 13.79 2.36
C ILE A 334 18.78 13.70 2.39
N LEU A 335 19.33 12.49 2.38
CA LEU A 335 20.78 12.27 2.42
C LEU A 335 21.29 12.08 1.00
N ARG A 336 22.16 12.96 0.54
CA ARG A 336 22.88 12.81 -0.73
C ARG A 336 24.30 12.26 -0.50
N PRO A 337 24.71 11.15 -1.15
CA PRO A 337 23.86 10.27 -1.96
C PRO A 337 22.78 9.61 -1.11
N SER A 338 21.63 9.31 -1.71
CA SER A 338 20.50 8.67 -1.02
C SER A 338 20.96 7.39 -0.31
N SER A 339 20.69 7.33 0.99
CA SER A 339 21.05 6.18 1.80
C SER A 339 19.84 5.28 2.00
N THR A 340 20.04 4.00 1.82
CA THR A 340 19.06 2.98 2.19
C THR A 340 19.50 2.37 3.51
N LEU A 341 18.70 2.58 4.56
CA LEU A 341 18.94 1.99 5.86
C LEU A 341 18.20 0.65 5.97
N MET A 342 18.91 -0.37 6.40
CA MET A 342 18.33 -1.66 6.78
C MET A 342 18.08 -1.66 8.28
N MET A 343 16.83 -1.91 8.68
CA MET A 343 16.44 -1.89 10.07
C MET A 343 15.72 -3.18 10.43
N HIS A 344 16.07 -3.74 11.55
CA HIS A 344 15.31 -4.83 12.13
C HIS A 344 14.00 -4.26 12.72
N HIS A 345 12.91 -4.98 12.55
CA HIS A 345 11.58 -4.57 13.02
C HIS A 345 11.61 -4.16 14.51
N GLY A 346 11.16 -2.96 14.82
CA GLY A 346 10.93 -2.46 16.18
C GLY A 346 12.12 -1.80 16.90
N ALA A 347 13.37 -2.12 16.55
CA ALA A 347 14.51 -1.72 17.38
C ALA A 347 14.79 -0.20 17.43
N LEU A 348 14.34 0.59 16.47
CA LEU A 348 14.58 2.04 16.42
C LEU A 348 13.34 2.90 16.72
N LEU A 349 12.15 2.32 16.55
CA LEU A 349 10.90 3.07 16.76
C LEU A 349 10.59 3.33 18.23
N ASP A 350 11.13 2.51 19.14
CA ASP A 350 11.02 2.72 20.59
C ASP A 350 11.93 3.86 21.08
N ASN A 351 12.79 4.40 20.22
CA ASN A 351 13.62 5.52 20.58
C ASN A 351 12.91 6.83 20.21
N LYS A 352 12.20 7.43 21.19
CA LYS A 352 11.50 8.73 21.05
C LYS A 352 12.36 9.84 20.44
N LEU A 353 13.70 9.76 20.57
CA LEU A 353 14.64 10.72 20.02
C LEU A 353 14.81 10.56 18.52
N VAL A 354 14.86 9.33 18.04
CA VAL A 354 14.96 9.01 16.60
C VAL A 354 13.65 9.33 15.90
N SER A 355 12.51 8.95 16.48
CA SER A 355 11.21 9.26 15.89
C SER A 355 10.93 10.76 15.85
N LYS A 356 11.33 11.52 16.88
CA LYS A 356 11.25 12.99 16.89
C LYS A 356 12.19 13.65 15.86
N TYR A 357 13.37 13.07 15.63
CA TYR A 357 14.34 13.61 14.66
C TYR A 357 13.91 13.31 13.23
N ILE A 358 13.45 12.11 12.97
CA ILE A 358 12.96 11.71 11.65
C ILE A 358 11.62 12.41 11.35
N GLY A 359 10.70 12.55 12.33
CA GLY A 359 9.45 13.28 12.18
C GLY A 359 9.64 14.75 11.79
N LYS A 360 10.72 15.38 12.25
CA LYS A 360 11.07 16.75 11.89
C LYS A 360 11.56 16.90 10.43
N TYR A 361 12.04 15.83 9.80
CA TYR A 361 12.66 15.85 8.47
C TYR A 361 11.87 15.04 7.42
N ALA A 362 10.78 14.42 7.81
CA ALA A 362 9.90 13.64 6.92
C ALA A 362 8.50 14.26 6.72
N SER A 363 8.25 15.38 7.42
CA SER A 363 7.07 16.23 7.20
C SER A 363 7.38 17.31 6.17
#